data_3ed88142437458bbda4330c300209743
#
_entry.id   3ed88142437458bbda4330c300209743
#
_cell.length_a   1.000
_cell.length_b   1.000
_cell.length_c   1.000
_cell.angle_alpha   90.00
_cell.angle_beta   90.00
_cell.angle_gamma   90.00
#
_symmetry.space_group_name_H-M   'P 1'
#
loop_
_entity.id
_entity.type
_entity.pdbx_description
1 polymer ?
#
loop_
_entity_poly.entity_id
_entity_poly.type
_entity_poly.pdbx_seq_one_letter_code
_entity_poly.pdbx_strand_id
1 'polypeptide(L)'
;MNCGGYASDYVVDYDYLVPIPADADLARMAPLLCGGITVYTPLKRFNVGPGTTLCVLGMGGLGHLAIQFASAMGARVIVASRSEAKRADATRLGAEVALDPDSEDLQAWMGQVDLILDTISNPHDLNRWFPLLRRGGKLCLVGVPTDQLEIFPALIVFGDRALEGSLIGGIADTREMMQFAHSHGLGAEIELIQPDEIETAWHRLHEGDVQYRFVIDLESLGSG
;
A
#
# COMPACT_ATOMS: atom_id res chain seq x y z
N MET A 1 9.57 2.47 -27.62
CA MET A 1 9.49 2.38 -26.14
C MET A 1 9.76 3.79 -25.64
N ASN A 2 8.76 4.42 -25.01
CA ASN A 2 8.97 5.74 -24.44
C ASN A 2 9.71 5.57 -23.11
N CYS A 3 10.89 6.15 -23.01
CA CYS A 3 11.73 6.14 -21.81
C CYS A 3 11.68 7.52 -21.18
N GLY A 4 11.66 7.59 -19.85
CA GLY A 4 11.80 8.83 -19.12
C GLY A 4 10.50 9.32 -18.45
N GLY A 5 10.24 8.82 -17.25
CA GLY A 5 9.20 9.40 -16.38
C GLY A 5 9.65 10.64 -15.61
N TYR A 6 10.96 10.95 -15.62
CA TYR A 6 11.53 12.14 -15.00
C TYR A 6 11.74 13.21 -16.10
N ALA A 7 10.65 13.79 -16.55
CA ALA A 7 10.66 14.77 -17.64
C ALA A 7 9.57 15.81 -17.41
N SER A 8 9.79 17.05 -17.87
CA SER A 8 8.81 18.14 -17.82
C SER A 8 7.58 17.87 -18.70
N ASP A 9 7.79 17.14 -19.81
CA ASP A 9 6.77 16.86 -20.79
C ASP A 9 6.79 15.38 -21.19
N TYR A 10 5.60 14.82 -21.43
CA TYR A 10 5.48 13.44 -21.86
C TYR A 10 4.35 13.28 -22.87
N VAL A 11 4.63 12.61 -23.97
CA VAL A 11 3.62 12.31 -25.00
C VAL A 11 3.12 10.89 -24.81
N VAL A 12 1.84 10.75 -24.56
CA VAL A 12 1.15 9.47 -24.30
C VAL A 12 -0.18 9.43 -25.03
N ASP A 13 -0.66 8.22 -25.34
CA ASP A 13 -2.00 8.02 -25.89
C ASP A 13 -3.05 8.45 -24.87
N TYR A 14 -4.08 9.14 -25.37
CA TYR A 14 -5.17 9.69 -24.57
C TYR A 14 -5.87 8.65 -23.69
N ASP A 15 -5.97 7.41 -24.15
CA ASP A 15 -6.61 6.33 -23.40
C ASP A 15 -5.91 5.99 -22.07
N TYR A 16 -4.62 6.33 -21.97
CA TYR A 16 -3.82 6.14 -20.75
C TYR A 16 -3.82 7.35 -19.82
N LEU A 17 -4.50 8.45 -20.18
CA LEU A 17 -4.59 9.60 -19.29
C LEU A 17 -5.60 9.35 -18.17
N VAL A 18 -5.20 9.72 -16.98
CA VAL A 18 -6.05 9.73 -15.79
C VAL A 18 -6.26 11.17 -15.37
N PRO A 19 -7.48 11.70 -15.48
CA PRO A 19 -7.78 13.07 -15.04
C PRO A 19 -7.55 13.21 -13.52
N ILE A 20 -6.90 14.29 -13.13
CA ILE A 20 -6.73 14.67 -11.72
C ILE A 20 -7.59 15.91 -11.48
N PRO A 21 -8.36 16.00 -10.37
CA PRO A 21 -9.11 17.19 -10.02
C PRO A 21 -8.23 18.44 -9.94
N ALA A 22 -8.73 19.58 -10.41
CA ALA A 22 -7.93 20.80 -10.53
C ALA A 22 -7.48 21.39 -9.19
N ASP A 23 -8.20 21.07 -8.11
CA ASP A 23 -7.93 21.49 -6.74
C ASP A 23 -7.16 20.44 -5.91
N ALA A 24 -6.73 19.35 -6.54
CA ALA A 24 -5.99 18.29 -5.87
C ALA A 24 -4.51 18.68 -5.66
N ASP A 25 -3.94 18.22 -4.56
CA ASP A 25 -2.50 18.27 -4.30
C ASP A 25 -1.78 17.28 -5.21
N LEU A 26 -1.22 17.76 -6.32
CA LEU A 26 -0.56 16.93 -7.33
C LEU A 26 0.59 16.10 -6.76
N ALA A 27 1.36 16.65 -5.83
CA ALA A 27 2.49 15.94 -5.24
C ALA A 27 2.04 14.72 -4.43
N ARG A 28 0.93 14.86 -3.68
CA ARG A 28 0.37 13.75 -2.90
C ARG A 28 -0.41 12.76 -3.77
N MET A 29 -0.94 13.21 -4.91
CA MET A 29 -1.71 12.36 -5.83
C MET A 29 -0.82 11.54 -6.78
N ALA A 30 0.34 12.04 -7.18
CA ALA A 30 1.23 11.37 -8.13
C ALA A 30 1.58 9.92 -7.74
N PRO A 31 1.96 9.60 -6.48
CA PRO A 31 2.27 8.23 -6.10
C PRO A 31 1.05 7.28 -6.13
N LEU A 32 -0.17 7.82 -6.14
CA LEU A 32 -1.38 7.00 -6.18
C LEU A 32 -1.53 6.26 -7.51
N LEU A 33 -0.99 6.81 -8.61
CA LEU A 33 -1.03 6.18 -9.94
C LEU A 33 -0.24 4.86 -10.01
N CYS A 34 0.57 4.56 -9.00
CA CYS A 34 1.24 3.28 -8.83
C CYS A 34 0.85 2.63 -7.50
N GLY A 35 1.27 3.24 -6.38
CA GLY A 35 1.04 2.66 -5.05
C GLY A 35 -0.43 2.66 -4.64
N GLY A 36 -1.18 3.70 -4.98
CA GLY A 36 -2.61 3.79 -4.68
C GLY A 36 -3.41 2.70 -5.37
N ILE A 37 -3.28 2.59 -6.69
CA ILE A 37 -4.00 1.56 -7.46
C ILE A 37 -3.59 0.14 -7.07
N THR A 38 -2.32 -0.07 -6.70
CA THR A 38 -1.82 -1.38 -6.27
C THR A 38 -2.56 -1.89 -5.02
N VAL A 39 -2.87 -1.00 -4.08
CA VAL A 39 -3.60 -1.39 -2.86
C VAL A 39 -5.11 -1.29 -3.04
N TYR A 40 -5.61 -0.33 -3.82
CA TYR A 40 -7.04 -0.15 -4.07
C TYR A 40 -7.66 -1.36 -4.78
N THR A 41 -6.99 -1.91 -5.78
CA THR A 41 -7.47 -3.06 -6.56
C THR A 41 -7.83 -4.26 -5.69
N PRO A 42 -6.96 -4.80 -4.81
CA PRO A 42 -7.34 -5.90 -3.95
C PRO A 42 -8.41 -5.51 -2.91
N LEU A 43 -8.36 -4.29 -2.35
CA LEU A 43 -9.39 -3.85 -1.41
C LEU A 43 -10.78 -3.86 -2.05
N LYS A 44 -10.90 -3.35 -3.28
CA LYS A 44 -12.13 -3.40 -4.07
C LYS A 44 -12.53 -4.83 -4.41
N ARG A 45 -11.59 -5.64 -4.93
CA ARG A 45 -11.84 -7.04 -5.34
C ARG A 45 -12.37 -7.91 -4.20
N PHE A 46 -11.91 -7.68 -2.99
CA PHE A 46 -12.34 -8.41 -1.81
C PHE A 46 -13.50 -7.74 -1.06
N ASN A 47 -14.11 -6.69 -1.64
CA ASN A 47 -15.22 -5.95 -1.07
C ASN A 47 -14.92 -5.45 0.35
N VAL A 48 -13.72 -4.90 0.56
CA VAL A 48 -13.33 -4.32 1.84
C VAL A 48 -14.23 -3.13 2.17
N GLY A 49 -14.79 -3.12 3.39
CA GLY A 49 -15.73 -2.10 3.82
C GLY A 49 -16.24 -2.35 5.24
N PRO A 50 -17.39 -1.77 5.61
CA PRO A 50 -17.97 -1.95 6.95
C PRO A 50 -18.15 -3.43 7.30
N GLY A 51 -17.66 -3.83 8.47
CA GLY A 51 -17.68 -5.21 8.94
C GLY A 51 -16.49 -6.07 8.48
N THR A 52 -15.59 -5.54 7.65
CA THR A 52 -14.33 -6.21 7.27
C THR A 52 -13.23 -5.88 8.28
N THR A 53 -12.54 -6.89 8.78
CA THR A 53 -11.28 -6.75 9.51
C THR A 53 -10.11 -7.02 8.56
N LEU A 54 -9.34 -5.96 8.25
CA LEU A 54 -8.16 -6.02 7.41
C LEU A 54 -6.90 -5.95 8.26
N CYS A 55 -5.95 -6.83 8.02
CA CYS A 55 -4.59 -6.71 8.56
C CYS A 55 -3.62 -6.31 7.45
N VAL A 56 -2.93 -5.18 7.59
CA VAL A 56 -1.88 -4.73 6.68
C VAL A 56 -0.53 -5.14 7.25
N LEU A 57 0.22 -5.94 6.50
CA LEU A 57 1.60 -6.29 6.85
C LEU A 57 2.57 -5.30 6.20
N GLY A 58 3.37 -4.66 7.04
CA GLY A 58 4.32 -3.65 6.63
C GLY A 58 3.73 -2.25 6.55
N MET A 59 4.54 -1.28 6.94
CA MET A 59 4.21 0.15 6.93
C MET A 59 5.29 0.88 6.11
N GLY A 60 5.14 0.81 4.80
CA GLY A 60 6.00 1.46 3.82
C GLY A 60 5.18 2.18 2.76
N GLY A 61 5.77 2.34 1.56
CA GLY A 61 5.14 3.06 0.46
C GLY A 61 3.80 2.49 -0.05
N LEU A 62 3.49 1.21 0.20
CA LEU A 62 2.17 0.62 -0.07
C LEU A 62 1.30 0.58 1.20
N GLY A 63 1.89 0.16 2.32
CA GLY A 63 1.14 -0.04 3.56
C GLY A 63 0.44 1.22 4.07
N HIS A 64 1.11 2.39 4.01
CA HIS A 64 0.50 3.65 4.46
C HIS A 64 -0.73 4.05 3.60
N LEU A 65 -0.72 3.72 2.29
CA LEU A 65 -1.87 3.93 1.41
C LEU A 65 -2.96 2.90 1.68
N ALA A 66 -2.60 1.63 1.88
CA ALA A 66 -3.57 0.58 2.19
C ALA A 66 -4.40 0.91 3.44
N ILE A 67 -3.76 1.45 4.47
CA ILE A 67 -4.42 1.89 5.71
C ILE A 67 -5.43 2.99 5.40
N GLN A 68 -5.01 4.04 4.69
CA GLN A 68 -5.87 5.18 4.38
C GLN A 68 -7.09 4.75 3.55
N PHE A 69 -6.88 4.00 2.46
CA PHE A 69 -7.97 3.52 1.62
C PHE A 69 -8.92 2.61 2.36
N ALA A 70 -8.43 1.61 3.09
CA ALA A 70 -9.28 0.67 3.81
C ALA A 70 -10.07 1.34 4.94
N SER A 71 -9.46 2.27 5.66
CA SER A 71 -10.14 3.07 6.68
C SER A 71 -11.24 3.93 6.07
N ALA A 72 -10.97 4.62 4.94
CA ALA A 72 -11.97 5.41 4.22
C ALA A 72 -13.10 4.56 3.64
N MET A 73 -12.84 3.29 3.30
CA MET A 73 -13.87 2.32 2.91
C MET A 73 -14.69 1.81 4.10
N GLY A 74 -14.34 2.17 5.34
CA GLY A 74 -15.05 1.79 6.56
C GLY A 74 -14.66 0.44 7.16
N ALA A 75 -13.52 -0.12 6.77
CA ALA A 75 -13.00 -1.34 7.35
C ALA A 75 -12.33 -1.10 8.71
N ARG A 76 -12.31 -2.12 9.53
CA ARG A 76 -11.49 -2.19 10.73
C ARG A 76 -10.05 -2.54 10.34
N VAL A 77 -9.12 -1.62 10.49
CA VAL A 77 -7.74 -1.78 10.01
C VAL A 77 -6.79 -2.07 11.16
N ILE A 78 -6.07 -3.18 11.04
CA ILE A 78 -4.97 -3.58 11.92
C ILE A 78 -3.68 -3.49 11.12
N VAL A 79 -2.61 -3.03 11.73
CA VAL A 79 -1.28 -2.95 11.09
C VAL A 79 -0.26 -3.72 11.90
N ALA A 80 0.58 -4.49 11.23
CA ALA A 80 1.73 -5.13 11.84
C ALA A 80 3.02 -4.48 11.33
N SER A 81 3.79 -3.86 12.26
CA SER A 81 5.06 -3.20 11.95
C SER A 81 6.02 -3.27 13.14
N ARG A 82 7.28 -3.61 12.87
CA ARG A 82 8.34 -3.67 13.89
C ARG A 82 8.73 -2.28 14.43
N SER A 83 8.60 -1.25 13.61
CA SER A 83 8.97 0.12 13.97
C SER A 83 7.88 0.80 14.80
N GLU A 84 8.21 1.25 15.99
CA GLU A 84 7.29 1.99 16.87
C GLU A 84 6.82 3.29 16.21
N ALA A 85 7.71 4.05 15.60
CA ALA A 85 7.36 5.28 14.90
C ALA A 85 6.35 5.02 13.76
N LYS A 86 6.55 3.94 12.99
CA LYS A 86 5.61 3.55 11.93
C LYS A 86 4.26 3.07 12.51
N ARG A 87 4.24 2.46 13.70
CA ARG A 87 2.96 2.10 14.37
C ARG A 87 2.19 3.35 14.81
N ALA A 88 2.88 4.37 15.32
CA ALA A 88 2.25 5.65 15.67
C ALA A 88 1.65 6.34 14.43
N ASP A 89 2.39 6.36 13.32
CA ASP A 89 1.90 6.87 12.04
C ASP A 89 0.70 6.07 11.51
N ALA A 90 0.71 4.73 11.64
CA ALA A 90 -0.40 3.90 11.20
C ALA A 90 -1.71 4.29 11.88
N THR A 91 -1.68 4.56 13.19
CA THR A 91 -2.84 5.05 13.94
C THR A 91 -3.30 6.42 13.44
N ARG A 92 -2.37 7.34 13.17
CA ARG A 92 -2.69 8.66 12.59
C ARG A 92 -3.37 8.55 11.22
N LEU A 93 -2.99 7.54 10.43
CA LEU A 93 -3.51 7.29 9.08
C LEU A 93 -4.81 6.48 9.06
N GLY A 94 -5.35 6.08 10.22
CA GLY A 94 -6.65 5.45 10.33
C GLY A 94 -6.63 3.97 10.73
N ALA A 95 -5.48 3.41 11.13
CA ALA A 95 -5.46 2.09 11.74
C ALA A 95 -6.08 2.14 13.15
N GLU A 96 -7.00 1.22 13.43
CA GLU A 96 -7.58 1.06 14.76
C GLU A 96 -6.57 0.49 15.75
N VAL A 97 -5.74 -0.44 15.26
CA VAL A 97 -4.72 -1.10 16.06
C VAL A 97 -3.42 -1.23 15.27
N ALA A 98 -2.30 -0.88 15.90
CA ALA A 98 -0.98 -1.07 15.35
C ALA A 98 -0.15 -1.95 16.28
N LEU A 99 0.23 -3.14 15.80
CA LEU A 99 0.85 -4.20 16.57
C LEU A 99 2.34 -4.34 16.24
N ASP A 100 3.12 -4.65 17.25
CA ASP A 100 4.43 -5.23 17.04
C ASP A 100 4.26 -6.70 16.63
N PRO A 101 4.84 -7.13 15.50
CA PRO A 101 4.80 -8.53 15.09
C PRO A 101 5.28 -9.51 16.17
N ASP A 102 6.19 -9.09 17.02
CA ASP A 102 6.80 -9.95 18.06
C ASP A 102 6.10 -9.84 19.42
N SER A 103 5.02 -9.05 19.51
CA SER A 103 4.18 -8.93 20.73
C SER A 103 3.22 -10.11 20.87
N GLU A 104 2.90 -10.44 22.12
CA GLU A 104 1.84 -11.40 22.47
C GLU A 104 0.44 -10.91 22.08
N ASP A 105 0.26 -9.61 21.84
CA ASP A 105 -1.01 -9.00 21.46
C ASP A 105 -1.56 -9.57 20.14
N LEU A 106 -0.70 -10.11 19.27
CA LEU A 106 -1.11 -10.83 18.06
C LEU A 106 -2.06 -12.00 18.36
N GLN A 107 -1.95 -12.64 19.52
CA GLN A 107 -2.78 -13.77 19.89
C GLN A 107 -4.27 -13.39 19.99
N ALA A 108 -4.57 -12.15 20.39
CA ALA A 108 -5.94 -11.64 20.45
C ALA A 108 -6.64 -11.61 19.08
N TRP A 109 -5.89 -11.68 18.00
CA TRP A 109 -6.41 -11.58 16.63
C TRP A 109 -6.53 -12.92 15.90
N MET A 110 -6.19 -14.03 16.58
CA MET A 110 -6.32 -15.36 15.99
C MET A 110 -7.75 -15.63 15.52
N GLY A 111 -7.90 -15.97 14.24
CA GLY A 111 -9.18 -16.30 13.63
C GLY A 111 -10.16 -15.13 13.46
N GLN A 112 -9.71 -13.86 13.56
CA GLN A 112 -10.57 -12.69 13.49
C GLN A 112 -10.40 -11.85 12.23
N VAL A 113 -9.37 -12.09 11.43
CA VAL A 113 -9.02 -11.28 10.26
C VAL A 113 -9.67 -11.86 8.99
N ASP A 114 -10.37 -11.01 8.23
CA ASP A 114 -11.00 -11.40 6.96
C ASP A 114 -9.98 -11.43 5.82
N LEU A 115 -9.14 -10.41 5.77
CA LEU A 115 -8.14 -10.22 4.73
C LEU A 115 -6.81 -9.77 5.36
N ILE A 116 -5.74 -10.40 4.96
CA ILE A 116 -4.37 -9.90 5.18
C ILE A 116 -3.88 -9.34 3.85
N LEU A 117 -3.45 -8.09 3.83
CA LEU A 117 -2.79 -7.47 2.69
C LEU A 117 -1.30 -7.35 3.01
N ASP A 118 -0.51 -8.16 2.32
CA ASP A 118 0.93 -8.19 2.53
C ASP A 118 1.65 -7.26 1.56
N THR A 119 2.23 -6.21 2.12
CA THR A 119 2.97 -5.17 1.38
C THR A 119 4.49 -5.28 1.53
N ILE A 120 4.97 -6.34 2.18
CA ILE A 120 6.39 -6.54 2.48
C ILE A 120 7.09 -7.12 1.25
N SER A 121 8.16 -6.48 0.80
CA SER A 121 8.99 -6.96 -0.32
C SER A 121 10.26 -7.69 0.12
N ASN A 122 10.60 -7.65 1.41
CA ASN A 122 11.72 -8.42 1.96
C ASN A 122 11.26 -9.84 2.32
N PRO A 123 12.16 -10.83 2.30
CA PRO A 123 11.86 -12.18 2.75
C PRO A 123 11.32 -12.19 4.19
N HIS A 124 10.21 -12.89 4.41
CA HIS A 124 9.60 -13.04 5.72
C HIS A 124 8.73 -14.31 5.78
N ASP A 125 8.45 -14.79 6.98
CA ASP A 125 7.64 -15.99 7.17
C ASP A 125 6.14 -15.67 7.13
N LEU A 126 5.46 -16.12 6.07
CA LEU A 126 4.01 -15.98 5.92
C LEU A 126 3.22 -16.92 6.85
N ASN A 127 3.81 -18.03 7.30
CA ASN A 127 3.09 -19.04 8.08
C ASN A 127 2.59 -18.47 9.41
N ARG A 128 3.32 -17.53 9.98
CA ARG A 128 2.92 -16.86 11.23
C ARG A 128 1.64 -16.03 11.12
N TRP A 129 1.26 -15.62 9.91
CA TRP A 129 0.13 -14.71 9.68
C TRP A 129 -1.17 -15.44 9.36
N PHE A 130 -1.11 -16.62 8.73
CA PHE A 130 -2.28 -17.42 8.42
C PHE A 130 -3.21 -17.69 9.61
N PRO A 131 -2.69 -17.95 10.84
CA PRO A 131 -3.56 -18.18 12.00
C PRO A 131 -4.45 -16.99 12.37
N LEU A 132 -4.07 -15.76 12.01
CA LEU A 132 -4.92 -14.58 12.23
C LEU A 132 -6.18 -14.61 11.37
N LEU A 133 -6.10 -15.22 10.18
CA LEU A 133 -7.24 -15.33 9.28
C LEU A 133 -8.34 -16.20 9.88
N ARG A 134 -9.56 -15.70 9.83
CA ARG A 134 -10.74 -16.51 10.10
C ARG A 134 -10.88 -17.63 9.06
N ARG A 135 -11.81 -18.54 9.29
CA ARG A 135 -12.17 -19.52 8.27
C ARG A 135 -12.69 -18.81 7.01
N GLY A 136 -12.21 -19.22 5.84
CA GLY A 136 -12.51 -18.58 4.56
C GLY A 136 -11.79 -17.26 4.32
N GLY A 137 -10.93 -16.83 5.26
CA GLY A 137 -10.12 -15.62 5.12
C GLY A 137 -9.02 -15.75 4.07
N LYS A 138 -8.49 -14.64 3.62
CA LYS A 138 -7.53 -14.57 2.52
C LYS A 138 -6.28 -13.79 2.89
N LEU A 139 -5.12 -14.26 2.41
CA LEU A 139 -3.87 -13.50 2.41
C LEU A 139 -3.58 -13.10 0.96
N CYS A 140 -3.45 -11.80 0.73
CA CYS A 140 -3.18 -11.25 -0.60
C CYS A 140 -1.79 -10.59 -0.62
N LEU A 141 -0.92 -11.08 -1.50
CA LEU A 141 0.39 -10.51 -1.75
C LEU A 141 0.28 -9.34 -2.73
N VAL A 142 0.82 -8.21 -2.36
CA VAL A 142 1.08 -7.05 -3.25
C VAL A 142 2.55 -6.64 -3.20
N GLY A 143 3.26 -6.97 -2.11
CA GLY A 143 4.72 -6.99 -2.07
C GLY A 143 5.26 -8.18 -2.86
N VAL A 144 6.45 -8.03 -3.45
CA VAL A 144 7.10 -9.10 -4.23
C VAL A 144 8.44 -9.42 -3.58
N PRO A 145 8.48 -10.38 -2.63
CA PRO A 145 9.74 -10.90 -2.11
C PRO A 145 10.58 -11.55 -3.21
N THR A 146 11.90 -11.42 -3.12
CA THR A 146 12.84 -12.02 -4.09
C THR A 146 13.04 -13.51 -3.90
N ASP A 147 12.78 -14.00 -2.69
CA ASP A 147 13.00 -15.39 -2.32
C ASP A 147 11.71 -16.24 -2.47
N GLN A 148 11.90 -17.54 -2.51
CA GLN A 148 10.78 -18.48 -2.51
C GLN A 148 10.04 -18.41 -1.17
N LEU A 149 8.71 -18.49 -1.24
CA LEU A 149 7.85 -18.55 -0.07
C LEU A 149 7.56 -20.01 0.28
N GLU A 150 7.84 -20.39 1.51
CA GLU A 150 7.48 -21.70 2.04
C GLU A 150 6.18 -21.60 2.83
N ILE A 151 5.16 -22.37 2.43
CA ILE A 151 3.85 -22.37 3.07
C ILE A 151 3.53 -23.79 3.57
N PHE A 152 3.15 -23.92 4.84
CA PHE A 152 2.60 -25.17 5.37
C PHE A 152 1.18 -25.38 4.86
N PRO A 153 0.93 -26.42 4.01
CA PRO A 153 -0.38 -26.61 3.41
C PRO A 153 -1.54 -26.73 4.42
N ALA A 154 -1.26 -27.28 5.61
CA ALA A 154 -2.24 -27.41 6.68
C ALA A 154 -2.85 -26.06 7.13
N LEU A 155 -2.10 -24.96 7.07
CA LEU A 155 -2.59 -23.64 7.41
C LEU A 155 -3.66 -23.13 6.45
N ILE A 156 -3.60 -23.58 5.20
CA ILE A 156 -4.59 -23.27 4.16
C ILE A 156 -5.77 -24.25 4.27
N VAL A 157 -5.48 -25.55 4.21
CA VAL A 157 -6.51 -26.59 4.11
C VAL A 157 -7.43 -26.61 5.33
N PHE A 158 -6.90 -26.63 6.54
CA PHE A 158 -7.72 -26.75 7.75
C PHE A 158 -8.50 -25.47 8.08
N GLY A 159 -8.02 -24.32 7.62
CA GLY A 159 -8.71 -23.05 7.80
C GLY A 159 -9.62 -22.66 6.65
N ASP A 160 -9.66 -23.45 5.58
CA ASP A 160 -10.39 -23.09 4.34
C ASP A 160 -9.95 -21.69 3.84
N ARG A 161 -8.64 -21.43 3.87
CA ARG A 161 -8.03 -20.13 3.60
C ARG A 161 -7.45 -20.09 2.20
N ALA A 162 -7.20 -18.89 1.67
CA ALA A 162 -6.57 -18.71 0.38
C ALA A 162 -5.32 -17.84 0.47
N LEU A 163 -4.33 -18.15 -0.39
CA LEU A 163 -3.23 -17.29 -0.73
C LEU A 163 -3.46 -16.77 -2.14
N GLU A 164 -3.51 -15.46 -2.29
CA GLU A 164 -3.77 -14.80 -3.57
C GLU A 164 -2.72 -13.72 -3.84
N GLY A 165 -2.63 -13.27 -5.08
CA GLY A 165 -1.80 -12.14 -5.46
C GLY A 165 -2.64 -11.05 -6.12
N SER A 166 -2.15 -9.82 -6.08
CA SER A 166 -2.73 -8.70 -6.81
C SER A 166 -1.62 -7.84 -7.38
N LEU A 167 -1.77 -7.48 -8.65
CA LEU A 167 -0.92 -6.50 -9.31
C LEU A 167 -1.64 -5.13 -9.28
N ILE A 168 -1.14 -4.14 -10.02
CA ILE A 168 -1.85 -2.87 -10.25
C ILE A 168 -3.25 -3.10 -10.84
N GLY A 169 -4.04 -2.05 -11.00
CA GLY A 169 -5.35 -2.10 -11.67
C GLY A 169 -5.32 -1.55 -13.09
N GLY A 170 -6.46 -1.66 -13.78
CA GLY A 170 -6.68 -1.06 -15.09
C GLY A 170 -6.93 0.46 -15.00
N ILE A 171 -6.94 1.13 -16.17
CA ILE A 171 -7.17 2.59 -16.26
C ILE A 171 -8.52 2.99 -15.67
N ALA A 172 -9.57 2.20 -15.88
CA ALA A 172 -10.90 2.48 -15.32
C ALA A 172 -10.87 2.47 -13.78
N ASP A 173 -10.25 1.44 -13.19
CA ASP A 173 -10.09 1.35 -11.73
C ASP A 173 -9.19 2.46 -11.19
N THR A 174 -8.16 2.85 -11.96
CA THR A 174 -7.27 3.96 -11.58
C THR A 174 -8.03 5.29 -11.55
N ARG A 175 -8.89 5.55 -12.54
CA ARG A 175 -9.74 6.75 -12.55
C ARG A 175 -10.71 6.76 -11.36
N GLU A 176 -11.34 5.64 -11.06
CA GLU A 176 -12.23 5.50 -9.90
C GLU A 176 -11.47 5.71 -8.60
N MET A 177 -10.31 5.09 -8.44
CA MET A 177 -9.44 5.24 -7.28
C MET A 177 -9.02 6.69 -7.05
N MET A 178 -8.65 7.43 -8.11
CA MET A 178 -8.29 8.85 -8.01
C MET A 178 -9.45 9.71 -7.54
N GLN A 179 -10.67 9.45 -8.03
CA GLN A 179 -11.88 10.14 -7.59
C GLN A 179 -12.20 9.81 -6.12
N PHE A 180 -12.08 8.54 -5.74
CA PHE A 180 -12.27 8.09 -4.36
C PHE A 180 -11.27 8.78 -3.44
N ALA A 181 -9.99 8.78 -3.78
CA ALA A 181 -8.95 9.42 -3.00
C ALA A 181 -9.22 10.91 -2.80
N HIS A 182 -9.53 11.63 -3.87
CA HIS A 182 -9.83 13.06 -3.80
C HIS A 182 -11.05 13.34 -2.92
N SER A 183 -12.16 12.61 -3.10
CA SER A 183 -13.40 12.82 -2.32
C SER A 183 -13.26 12.55 -0.83
N HIS A 184 -12.26 11.76 -0.43
CA HIS A 184 -11.95 11.44 0.97
C HIS A 184 -10.71 12.17 1.50
N GLY A 185 -10.11 13.07 0.74
CA GLY A 185 -8.90 13.80 1.14
C GLY A 185 -7.66 12.91 1.29
N LEU A 186 -7.63 11.73 0.64
CA LEU A 186 -6.52 10.79 0.71
C LEU A 186 -5.39 11.22 -0.22
N GLY A 187 -4.17 10.89 0.17
CA GLY A 187 -2.99 11.12 -0.63
C GLY A 187 -1.76 10.49 0.01
N ALA A 188 -0.71 10.33 -0.75
CA ALA A 188 0.53 9.79 -0.22
C ALA A 188 1.15 10.75 0.80
N GLU A 189 1.76 10.18 1.85
CA GLU A 189 2.73 10.90 2.66
C GLU A 189 4.03 10.96 1.85
N ILE A 190 4.56 12.16 1.65
CA ILE A 190 5.66 12.38 0.71
C ILE A 190 6.77 13.24 1.32
N GLU A 191 7.96 13.04 0.76
CA GLU A 191 9.07 13.97 0.86
C GLU A 191 9.30 14.53 -0.56
N LEU A 192 9.15 15.85 -0.71
CA LEU A 192 9.40 16.53 -1.98
C LEU A 192 10.90 16.73 -2.14
N ILE A 193 11.44 16.35 -3.31
CA ILE A 193 12.87 16.48 -3.62
C ILE A 193 13.08 17.20 -4.95
N GLN A 194 14.24 17.81 -5.11
CA GLN A 194 14.67 18.42 -6.37
C GLN A 194 15.36 17.36 -7.27
N PRO A 195 15.43 17.58 -8.59
CA PRO A 195 16.05 16.63 -9.52
C PRO A 195 17.52 16.29 -9.22
N ASP A 196 18.28 17.19 -8.61
CA ASP A 196 19.67 16.96 -8.21
C ASP A 196 19.81 16.12 -6.92
N GLU A 197 18.71 15.92 -6.19
CA GLU A 197 18.66 15.08 -4.98
C GLU A 197 18.32 13.62 -5.26
N ILE A 198 18.05 13.23 -6.51
CA ILE A 198 17.60 11.88 -6.88
C ILE A 198 18.56 10.79 -6.39
N GLU A 199 19.87 10.98 -6.54
CA GLU A 199 20.87 9.99 -6.11
C GLU A 199 20.84 9.78 -4.58
N THR A 200 20.75 10.87 -3.83
CA THR A 200 20.62 10.84 -2.37
C THR A 200 19.34 10.15 -1.95
N ALA A 201 18.22 10.46 -2.61
CA ALA A 201 16.92 9.84 -2.35
C ALA A 201 16.94 8.32 -2.63
N TRP A 202 17.65 7.86 -3.67
CA TRP A 202 17.85 6.45 -3.96
C TRP A 202 18.60 5.72 -2.83
N HIS A 203 19.66 6.31 -2.29
CA HIS A 203 20.38 5.74 -1.15
C HIS A 203 19.48 5.64 0.09
N ARG A 204 18.76 6.71 0.43
CA ARG A 204 17.80 6.72 1.55
C ARG A 204 16.69 5.68 1.37
N LEU A 205 16.20 5.51 0.14
CA LEU A 205 15.18 4.52 -0.17
C LEU A 205 15.69 3.08 0.09
N HIS A 206 16.94 2.78 -0.26
CA HIS A 206 17.56 1.48 0.02
C HIS A 206 17.72 1.21 1.51
N GLU A 207 17.99 2.24 2.30
CA GLU A 207 18.10 2.16 3.76
C GLU A 207 16.72 2.13 4.46
N GLY A 208 15.63 2.35 3.72
CA GLY A 208 14.28 2.43 4.25
C GLY A 208 14.00 3.75 5.01
N ASP A 209 14.85 4.75 4.81
CA ASP A 209 14.76 6.09 5.38
C ASP A 209 13.94 6.99 4.46
N VAL A 210 12.62 6.80 4.46
CA VAL A 210 11.65 7.62 3.73
C VAL A 210 10.26 7.53 4.38
N GLN A 211 9.55 8.64 4.46
CA GLN A 211 8.16 8.72 4.94
C GLN A 211 7.22 9.30 3.86
N TYR A 212 6.64 8.51 2.97
CA TYR A 212 6.84 7.10 2.62
C TYR A 212 7.15 7.00 1.14
N ARG A 213 7.13 8.16 0.43
CA ARG A 213 7.41 8.31 -1.00
C ARG A 213 8.22 9.56 -1.25
N PHE A 214 9.24 9.47 -2.09
CA PHE A 214 9.84 10.65 -2.69
C PHE A 214 9.02 11.08 -3.91
N VAL A 215 8.81 12.39 -4.04
CA VAL A 215 8.21 13.02 -5.23
C VAL A 215 9.16 14.08 -5.72
N ILE A 216 9.51 14.00 -7.01
CA ILE A 216 10.46 14.93 -7.63
C ILE A 216 9.68 16.15 -8.12
N ASP A 217 10.09 17.33 -7.66
CA ASP A 217 9.61 18.60 -8.21
C ASP A 217 10.36 18.92 -9.51
N LEU A 218 9.65 18.85 -10.62
CA LEU A 218 10.22 19.10 -11.95
C LEU A 218 10.05 20.55 -12.43
N GLU A 219 9.40 21.43 -11.65
CA GLU A 219 9.22 22.83 -12.05
C GLU A 219 10.57 23.55 -12.21
N SER A 220 11.56 23.15 -11.45
CA SER A 220 12.91 23.70 -11.54
C SER A 220 13.63 23.38 -12.86
N LEU A 221 13.23 22.35 -13.60
CA LEU A 221 13.81 22.01 -14.90
C LEU A 221 13.35 22.95 -16.03
N GLY A 222 12.24 23.67 -15.86
CA GLY A 222 11.69 24.60 -16.86
C GLY A 222 12.22 26.03 -16.76
N SER A 223 13.13 26.32 -15.83
CA SER A 223 13.64 27.68 -15.54
C SER A 223 14.99 28.00 -16.20
N GLY A 224 15.40 27.23 -17.21
CA GLY A 224 16.65 27.36 -17.94
C GLY A 224 16.50 27.89 -19.36
#